data_c148ab31e41617a5703c21e357e34915
#
_entry.id   c148ab31e41617a5703c21e357e34915
#
_cell.length_a   1.000
_cell.length_b   1.000
_cell.length_c   1.000
_cell.angle_alpha   90.00
_cell.angle_beta   90.00
_cell.angle_gamma   90.00
#
_symmetry.space_group_name_H-M   'P 1'
#
loop_
_entity.id
_entity.type
_entity.pdbx_description
1 polymer ?
#
loop_
_entity_poly.entity_id
_entity_poly.type
_entity_poly.pdbx_seq_one_letter_code
_entity_poly.pdbx_strand_id
1 'polypeptide(L)'
;MAQIKPRTLSGFMELLPARQVQFDRMVEILRKSYSLYGFTPLDTPAIEAAEVLLAKGGGETEKQIYRFTKGDSDLALRFDLTVPLAKYVALHQNELTFPFRRFQISKVYRGERAQKGRYREFYQADIDVIGDGSLNITNEAEIPSIIYKTFTALGLRRFKIRVNNRKVLNGLFAILGLEKQAGDVMRTIDKLEKIGPEKVRAILTDDFAVPGLSLIHI
;
A
#
# COMPACT_ATOMS: atom_id res chain seq x y z
N MET A 1 7.33 15.88 42.12
CA MET A 1 7.29 15.17 40.83
C MET A 1 6.96 16.16 39.73
N ALA A 2 7.70 16.16 38.63
CA ALA A 2 7.36 17.04 37.46
C ALA A 2 6.00 16.62 36.88
N GLN A 3 5.08 17.57 36.73
CA GLN A 3 3.76 17.31 36.14
C GLN A 3 3.92 17.02 34.66
N ILE A 4 3.54 15.80 34.21
CA ILE A 4 3.58 15.40 32.83
C ILE A 4 2.40 16.06 32.09
N LYS A 5 2.69 16.87 31.07
CA LYS A 5 1.67 17.47 30.22
C LYS A 5 1.14 16.43 29.23
N PRO A 6 -0.15 16.05 29.27
CA PRO A 6 -0.75 15.13 28.31
C PRO A 6 -0.63 15.67 26.88
N ARG A 7 -0.22 14.83 25.95
CA ARG A 7 -0.13 15.18 24.52
C ARG A 7 -0.21 13.94 23.63
N THR A 8 -0.83 14.08 22.48
CA THR A 8 -0.78 13.09 21.41
C THR A 8 0.51 13.27 20.60
N LEU A 9 1.14 12.17 20.19
CA LEU A 9 2.34 12.21 19.34
C LEU A 9 1.99 12.75 17.94
N SER A 10 2.92 13.49 17.35
CA SER A 10 2.76 13.98 15.98
C SER A 10 2.59 12.83 14.98
N GLY A 11 1.54 12.87 14.17
CA GLY A 11 1.20 11.83 13.21
C GLY A 11 0.41 10.66 13.77
N PHE A 12 0.01 10.74 15.03
CA PHE A 12 -0.94 9.82 15.67
C PHE A 12 -2.25 10.55 15.92
N MET A 13 -3.36 9.86 15.80
CA MET A 13 -4.69 10.47 15.88
C MET A 13 -5.51 9.83 16.99
N GLU A 14 -6.12 10.66 17.79
CA GLU A 14 -7.12 10.28 18.77
C GLU A 14 -8.45 10.89 18.37
N LEU A 15 -9.48 10.07 18.22
CA LEU A 15 -10.81 10.51 17.88
C LEU A 15 -11.64 10.71 19.15
N LEU A 16 -12.34 11.83 19.22
CA LEU A 16 -13.37 12.03 20.25
C LEU A 16 -14.56 11.08 19.99
N PRO A 17 -15.34 10.71 21.03
CA PRO A 17 -16.37 9.67 20.93
C PRO A 17 -17.33 9.84 19.76
N ALA A 18 -17.81 11.05 19.48
CA ALA A 18 -18.70 11.31 18.34
C ALA A 18 -18.06 11.03 16.98
N ARG A 19 -16.76 11.29 16.84
CA ARG A 19 -15.99 10.99 15.62
C ARG A 19 -15.64 9.50 15.55
N GLN A 20 -15.36 8.87 16.70
CA GLN A 20 -15.13 7.44 16.77
C GLN A 20 -16.35 6.66 16.26
N VAL A 21 -17.54 7.00 16.69
CA VAL A 21 -18.80 6.38 16.20
C VAL A 21 -18.93 6.50 14.68
N GLN A 22 -18.56 7.64 14.10
CA GLN A 22 -18.60 7.83 12.65
C GLN A 22 -17.56 6.93 11.96
N PHE A 23 -16.35 6.83 12.53
CA PHE A 23 -15.30 5.96 12.01
C PHE A 23 -15.72 4.50 12.06
N ASP A 24 -16.29 4.03 13.18
CA ASP A 24 -16.75 2.66 13.34
C ASP A 24 -17.84 2.29 12.32
N ARG A 25 -18.77 3.22 12.03
CA ARG A 25 -19.76 3.04 10.95
C ARG A 25 -19.09 2.89 9.58
N MET A 26 -18.04 3.65 9.29
CA MET A 26 -17.29 3.49 8.05
C MET A 26 -16.63 2.11 7.96
N VAL A 27 -16.01 1.66 9.04
CA VAL A 27 -15.40 0.32 9.12
C VAL A 27 -16.45 -0.78 8.93
N GLU A 28 -17.64 -0.62 9.50
CA GLU A 28 -18.75 -1.57 9.33
C GLU A 28 -19.21 -1.65 7.86
N ILE A 29 -19.34 -0.51 7.18
CA ILE A 29 -19.67 -0.47 5.74
C ILE A 29 -18.60 -1.19 4.92
N LEU A 30 -17.31 -0.96 5.21
CA LEU A 30 -16.20 -1.66 4.54
C LEU A 30 -16.29 -3.17 4.73
N ARG A 31 -16.43 -3.64 5.98
CA ARG A 31 -16.56 -5.06 6.31
C ARG A 31 -17.71 -5.71 5.57
N LYS A 32 -18.90 -5.09 5.62
CA LYS A 32 -20.08 -5.56 4.91
C LYS A 32 -19.86 -5.61 3.41
N SER A 33 -19.30 -4.55 2.83
CA SER A 33 -19.01 -4.50 1.39
C SER A 33 -18.09 -5.63 0.96
N TYR A 34 -17.01 -5.87 1.68
CA TYR A 34 -16.02 -6.91 1.34
C TYR A 34 -16.60 -8.33 1.49
N SER A 35 -17.36 -8.58 2.58
CA SER A 35 -18.00 -9.88 2.82
C SER A 35 -18.98 -10.26 1.72
N LEU A 36 -19.68 -9.30 1.08
CA LEU A 36 -20.59 -9.55 -0.05
C LEU A 36 -19.89 -10.14 -1.28
N TYR A 37 -18.58 -9.96 -1.39
CA TYR A 37 -17.76 -10.52 -2.47
C TYR A 37 -16.97 -11.77 -2.04
N GLY A 38 -17.35 -12.39 -0.92
CA GLY A 38 -16.72 -13.61 -0.42
C GLY A 38 -15.33 -13.41 0.20
N PHE A 39 -14.97 -12.18 0.55
CA PHE A 39 -13.75 -11.96 1.33
C PHE A 39 -13.99 -12.29 2.80
N THR A 40 -13.09 -13.06 3.39
CA THR A 40 -13.11 -13.43 4.81
C THR A 40 -12.23 -12.47 5.62
N PRO A 41 -12.61 -12.14 6.87
CA PRO A 41 -11.79 -11.30 7.72
C PRO A 41 -10.51 -12.02 8.14
N LEU A 42 -9.41 -11.27 8.15
CA LEU A 42 -8.12 -11.70 8.69
C LEU A 42 -7.56 -10.56 9.55
N ASP A 43 -6.87 -10.88 10.62
CA ASP A 43 -6.00 -9.95 11.33
C ASP A 43 -4.66 -10.63 11.60
N THR A 44 -3.58 -9.88 11.40
CA THR A 44 -2.21 -10.31 11.65
C THR A 44 -1.62 -9.46 12.78
N PRO A 45 -0.61 -9.94 13.51
CA PRO A 45 0.02 -9.16 14.57
C PRO A 45 0.52 -7.80 14.08
N ALA A 46 0.38 -6.78 14.92
CA ALA A 46 0.94 -5.45 14.66
C ALA A 46 2.47 -5.40 14.82
N ILE A 47 3.01 -6.31 15.61
CA ILE A 47 4.44 -6.47 15.89
C ILE A 47 4.88 -7.78 15.24
N GLU A 48 5.95 -7.73 14.46
CA GLU A 48 6.57 -8.87 13.79
C GLU A 48 8.08 -8.88 14.05
N ALA A 49 8.73 -10.02 13.80
CA ALA A 49 10.18 -10.05 13.74
C ALA A 49 10.66 -9.08 12.65
N ALA A 50 11.68 -8.27 12.97
CA ALA A 50 12.19 -7.27 12.04
C ALA A 50 12.64 -7.89 10.70
N GLU A 51 13.25 -9.07 10.73
CA GLU A 51 13.67 -9.81 9.53
C GLU A 51 12.52 -10.09 8.55
N VAL A 52 11.31 -10.36 9.05
CA VAL A 52 10.13 -10.62 8.21
C VAL A 52 9.72 -9.35 7.45
N LEU A 53 9.63 -8.22 8.18
CA LEU A 53 9.21 -6.95 7.57
C LEU A 53 10.27 -6.36 6.65
N LEU A 54 11.55 -6.67 6.89
CA LEU A 54 12.70 -6.21 6.12
C LEU A 54 13.08 -7.17 4.98
N ALA A 55 12.46 -8.34 4.85
CA ALA A 55 12.78 -9.35 3.85
C ALA A 55 12.79 -8.84 2.40
N LYS A 56 11.96 -7.84 2.09
CA LYS A 56 11.97 -7.07 0.83
C LYS A 56 12.44 -5.64 1.03
N GLY A 57 13.08 -5.36 2.16
CA GLY A 57 13.59 -4.04 2.52
C GLY A 57 14.69 -3.60 1.57
N GLY A 58 14.72 -2.33 1.35
CA GLY A 58 15.72 -1.61 0.57
C GLY A 58 15.30 -0.16 0.44
N GLY A 59 16.27 0.74 0.63
CA GLY A 59 16.07 2.15 0.39
C GLY A 59 15.19 2.86 1.43
N GLU A 60 14.16 3.56 0.96
CA GLU A 60 13.39 4.51 1.77
C GLU A 60 12.42 3.82 2.74
N THR A 61 11.92 2.63 2.40
CA THR A 61 10.94 1.89 3.22
C THR A 61 11.56 1.44 4.54
N GLU A 62 12.81 0.94 4.50
CA GLU A 62 13.53 0.49 5.69
C GLU A 62 13.70 1.60 6.73
N LYS A 63 13.96 2.83 6.27
CA LYS A 63 14.09 4.02 7.12
C LYS A 63 12.79 4.43 7.81
N GLN A 64 11.66 3.98 7.30
CA GLN A 64 10.33 4.35 7.80
C GLN A 64 9.72 3.28 8.72
N ILE A 65 10.34 2.10 8.82
CA ILE A 65 9.87 1.03 9.72
C ILE A 65 10.25 1.39 11.16
N TYR A 66 9.27 1.31 12.05
CA TYR A 66 9.50 1.41 13.49
C TYR A 66 10.09 0.09 13.99
N ARG A 67 11.40 0.09 14.29
CA ARG A 67 12.15 -1.05 14.80
C ARG A 67 12.57 -0.81 16.25
N PHE A 68 12.52 -1.85 17.07
CA PHE A 68 12.88 -1.79 18.48
C PHE A 68 13.27 -3.16 18.99
N THR A 69 13.98 -3.21 20.11
CA THR A 69 14.36 -4.46 20.77
C THR A 69 13.54 -4.67 22.04
N LYS A 70 13.20 -5.91 22.35
CA LYS A 70 12.60 -6.33 23.59
C LYS A 70 13.26 -7.64 24.06
N GLY A 71 14.06 -7.57 25.14
CA GLY A 71 14.97 -8.67 25.48
C GLY A 71 15.92 -8.92 24.30
N ASP A 72 16.06 -10.17 23.90
CA ASP A 72 16.92 -10.60 22.78
C ASP A 72 16.20 -10.55 21.42
N SER A 73 14.93 -10.10 21.39
CA SER A 73 14.13 -10.08 20.19
C SER A 73 14.25 -8.74 19.46
N ASP A 74 14.56 -8.80 18.15
CA ASP A 74 14.55 -7.67 17.22
C ASP A 74 13.19 -7.60 16.54
N LEU A 75 12.43 -6.56 16.84
CA LEU A 75 11.02 -6.44 16.50
C LEU A 75 10.76 -5.17 15.68
N ALA A 76 9.67 -5.18 14.94
CA ALA A 76 9.21 -4.00 14.23
C ALA A 76 7.69 -3.92 14.16
N LEU A 77 7.17 -2.69 14.04
CA LEU A 77 5.75 -2.46 13.74
C LEU A 77 5.50 -2.63 12.24
N ARG A 78 4.41 -3.30 11.88
CA ARG A 78 4.02 -3.52 10.48
C ARG A 78 3.85 -2.20 9.73
N PHE A 79 4.53 -2.11 8.59
CA PHE A 79 4.51 -0.96 7.67
C PHE A 79 3.27 -0.95 6.76
N ASP A 80 2.81 -2.15 6.42
CA ASP A 80 1.62 -2.45 5.61
C ASP A 80 0.96 -3.74 6.10
N LEU A 81 -0.10 -4.17 5.42
CA LEU A 81 -0.77 -5.45 5.70
C LEU A 81 -0.37 -6.56 4.71
N THR A 82 0.44 -6.24 3.70
CA THR A 82 0.82 -7.14 2.61
C THR A 82 1.95 -8.08 3.03
N VAL A 83 3.01 -7.57 3.67
CA VAL A 83 4.13 -8.42 4.13
C VAL A 83 3.68 -9.40 5.22
N PRO A 84 2.92 -8.98 6.26
CA PRO A 84 2.34 -9.91 7.22
C PRO A 84 1.41 -10.96 6.58
N LEU A 85 0.64 -10.58 5.55
CA LEU A 85 -0.17 -11.52 4.80
C LEU A 85 0.68 -12.56 4.07
N ALA A 86 1.75 -12.14 3.39
CA ALA A 86 2.65 -13.06 2.69
C ALA A 86 3.25 -14.09 3.65
N LYS A 87 3.70 -13.66 4.84
CA LYS A 87 4.14 -14.56 5.91
C LYS A 87 3.02 -15.51 6.35
N TYR A 88 1.82 -14.98 6.58
CA TYR A 88 0.66 -15.78 7.00
C TYR A 88 0.32 -16.88 5.99
N VAL A 89 0.26 -16.53 4.71
CA VAL A 89 -0.03 -17.49 3.64
C VAL A 89 1.06 -18.55 3.54
N ALA A 90 2.34 -18.15 3.62
CA ALA A 90 3.45 -19.11 3.61
C ALA A 90 3.41 -20.09 4.79
N LEU A 91 3.02 -19.59 5.98
CA LEU A 91 2.93 -20.42 7.18
C LEU A 91 1.76 -21.40 7.14
N HIS A 92 0.62 -20.98 6.56
CA HIS A 92 -0.65 -21.73 6.56
C HIS A 92 -1.05 -22.25 5.18
N GLN A 93 -0.12 -22.36 4.23
CA GLN A 93 -0.41 -22.76 2.84
C GLN A 93 -1.24 -24.04 2.75
N ASN A 94 -0.96 -25.03 3.57
CA ASN A 94 -1.64 -26.31 3.57
C ASN A 94 -3.03 -26.30 4.25
N GLU A 95 -3.35 -25.21 4.95
CA GLU A 95 -4.62 -25.05 5.69
C GLU A 95 -5.59 -24.13 4.93
N LEU A 96 -5.08 -23.35 3.95
CA LEU A 96 -5.85 -22.38 3.20
C LEU A 96 -6.46 -23.00 1.95
N THR A 97 -7.68 -22.56 1.62
CA THR A 97 -8.33 -22.89 0.35
C THR A 97 -8.07 -21.77 -0.66
N PHE A 98 -7.59 -22.13 -1.86
CA PHE A 98 -7.30 -21.20 -2.94
C PHE A 98 -8.38 -21.21 -4.03
N PRO A 99 -8.72 -20.08 -4.67
CA PRO A 99 -8.15 -18.76 -4.40
C PRO A 99 -8.54 -18.24 -3.02
N PHE A 100 -7.55 -17.88 -2.21
CA PHE A 100 -7.76 -17.32 -0.88
C PHE A 100 -8.14 -15.85 -1.00
N ARG A 101 -9.32 -15.51 -0.51
CA ARG A 101 -9.90 -14.16 -0.54
C ARG A 101 -9.99 -13.63 0.88
N ARG A 102 -9.23 -12.60 1.20
CA ARG A 102 -9.23 -12.02 2.54
C ARG A 102 -9.42 -10.51 2.52
N PHE A 103 -9.95 -9.95 3.60
CA PHE A 103 -9.82 -8.53 3.88
C PHE A 103 -9.21 -8.32 5.27
N GLN A 104 -8.53 -7.21 5.44
CA GLN A 104 -8.02 -6.76 6.73
C GLN A 104 -8.18 -5.25 6.84
N ILE A 105 -8.74 -4.80 7.99
CA ILE A 105 -8.88 -3.38 8.31
C ILE A 105 -8.18 -3.15 9.64
N SER A 106 -6.95 -2.69 9.57
CA SER A 106 -6.07 -2.61 10.73
C SER A 106 -5.09 -1.45 10.62
N LYS A 107 -4.54 -1.04 11.77
CA LYS A 107 -3.53 0.01 11.84
C LYS A 107 -2.20 -0.46 11.28
N VAL A 108 -1.51 0.46 10.59
CA VAL A 108 -0.14 0.34 10.11
C VAL A 108 0.68 1.55 10.54
N TYR A 109 2.01 1.44 10.49
CA TYR A 109 2.92 2.38 11.11
C TYR A 109 4.03 2.78 10.14
N ARG A 110 4.15 4.08 9.84
CA ARG A 110 5.17 4.62 8.93
C ARG A 110 5.89 5.79 9.56
N GLY A 111 7.21 5.69 9.72
CA GLY A 111 8.07 6.71 10.36
C GLY A 111 8.32 7.94 9.48
N GLU A 112 7.50 8.19 8.46
CA GLU A 112 7.63 9.34 7.59
C GLU A 112 7.27 10.67 8.28
N ARG A 113 7.61 11.79 7.65
CA ARG A 113 7.26 13.12 8.15
C ARG A 113 5.74 13.28 8.13
N ALA A 114 5.15 13.50 9.33
CA ALA A 114 3.73 13.75 9.46
C ALA A 114 3.33 15.06 8.74
N GLN A 115 2.28 15.02 7.94
CA GLN A 115 1.71 16.16 7.25
C GLN A 115 0.22 15.94 6.99
N LYS A 116 -0.49 16.95 6.49
CA LYS A 116 -1.93 16.82 6.20
C LYS A 116 -2.19 15.63 5.26
N GLY A 117 -3.03 14.68 5.72
CA GLY A 117 -3.36 13.46 4.98
C GLY A 117 -2.29 12.35 5.04
N ARG A 118 -1.17 12.55 5.76
CA ARG A 118 -0.17 11.51 6.01
C ARG A 118 0.12 11.38 7.50
N TYR A 119 -0.29 10.27 8.05
CA TYR A 119 -0.13 9.94 9.45
C TYR A 119 0.97 8.89 9.63
N ARG A 120 1.51 8.82 10.85
CA ARG A 120 2.47 7.78 11.26
C ARG A 120 1.79 6.51 11.76
N GLU A 121 0.58 6.64 12.26
CA GLU A 121 -0.34 5.55 12.53
C GLU A 121 -1.64 5.82 11.78
N PHE A 122 -2.09 4.88 10.95
CA PHE A 122 -3.34 5.01 10.21
C PHE A 122 -3.90 3.63 9.86
N TYR A 123 -5.18 3.58 9.50
CA TYR A 123 -5.82 2.36 9.05
C TYR A 123 -5.60 2.13 7.56
N GLN A 124 -5.22 0.90 7.21
CA GLN A 124 -5.40 0.35 5.88
C GLN A 124 -6.63 -0.56 5.85
N ALA A 125 -7.32 -0.58 4.73
CA ALA A 125 -8.46 -1.44 4.46
C ALA A 125 -8.15 -2.20 3.17
N ASP A 126 -7.50 -3.33 3.30
CA ASP A 126 -6.97 -4.12 2.18
C ASP A 126 -7.90 -5.29 1.88
N ILE A 127 -8.07 -5.57 0.59
CA ILE A 127 -8.68 -6.79 0.06
C ILE A 127 -7.67 -7.47 -0.87
N ASP A 128 -7.47 -8.76 -0.71
CA ASP A 128 -6.52 -9.52 -1.52
C ASP A 128 -7.15 -10.83 -2.00
N VAL A 129 -6.79 -11.21 -3.21
CA VAL A 129 -7.09 -12.52 -3.79
C VAL A 129 -5.77 -13.19 -4.12
N ILE A 130 -5.50 -14.32 -3.50
CA ILE A 130 -4.26 -15.08 -3.67
C ILE A 130 -4.61 -16.39 -4.36
N GLY A 131 -3.99 -16.63 -5.51
CA GLY A 131 -4.11 -17.89 -6.26
C GLY A 131 -2.97 -18.85 -5.92
N ASP A 132 -3.19 -20.13 -6.15
CA ASP A 132 -2.15 -21.16 -6.16
C ASP A 132 -1.79 -21.47 -7.62
N GLY A 133 -0.56 -21.12 -8.02
CA GLY A 133 -0.06 -21.27 -9.39
C GLY A 133 -0.62 -20.25 -10.38
N SER A 134 -1.93 -20.06 -10.46
CA SER A 134 -2.58 -19.12 -11.38
C SER A 134 -3.74 -18.37 -10.72
N LEU A 135 -4.00 -17.18 -11.24
CA LEU A 135 -5.16 -16.38 -10.83
C LEU A 135 -5.87 -15.84 -12.08
N ASN A 136 -7.21 -16.00 -12.11
CA ASN A 136 -8.00 -15.54 -13.23
C ASN A 136 -7.92 -14.00 -13.36
N ILE A 137 -7.72 -13.51 -14.59
CA ILE A 137 -7.59 -12.07 -14.91
C ILE A 137 -8.85 -11.28 -14.53
N THR A 138 -10.01 -11.91 -14.41
CA THR A 138 -11.25 -11.25 -13.98
C THR A 138 -11.17 -10.64 -12.59
N ASN A 139 -10.28 -11.15 -11.73
CA ASN A 139 -10.03 -10.55 -10.41
C ASN A 139 -9.51 -9.12 -10.51
N GLU A 140 -8.74 -8.79 -11.55
CA GLU A 140 -8.25 -7.42 -11.82
C GLU A 140 -9.38 -6.43 -12.11
N ALA A 141 -10.48 -6.89 -12.74
CA ALA A 141 -11.67 -6.07 -13.01
C ALA A 141 -12.61 -6.02 -11.79
N GLU A 142 -12.67 -7.09 -11.00
CA GLU A 142 -13.51 -7.16 -9.81
C GLU A 142 -13.08 -6.14 -8.74
N ILE A 143 -11.78 -6.00 -8.48
CA ILE A 143 -11.26 -5.08 -7.46
C ILE A 143 -11.73 -3.62 -7.68
N PRO A 144 -11.57 -3.00 -8.86
CA PRO A 144 -12.11 -1.67 -9.13
C PRO A 144 -13.64 -1.58 -8.95
N SER A 145 -14.38 -2.63 -9.30
CA SER A 145 -15.82 -2.69 -9.10
C SER A 145 -16.19 -2.69 -7.60
N ILE A 146 -15.46 -3.42 -6.78
CA ILE A 146 -15.62 -3.42 -5.32
C ILE A 146 -15.30 -2.04 -4.74
N ILE A 147 -14.22 -1.41 -5.17
CA ILE A 147 -13.84 -0.05 -4.75
C ILE A 147 -14.97 0.92 -5.09
N TYR A 148 -15.50 0.87 -6.33
CA TYR A 148 -16.61 1.74 -6.74
C TYR A 148 -17.83 1.59 -5.84
N LYS A 149 -18.29 0.36 -5.61
CA LYS A 149 -19.46 0.08 -4.78
C LYS A 149 -19.24 0.46 -3.32
N THR A 150 -18.05 0.18 -2.79
CA THR A 150 -17.68 0.51 -1.41
C THR A 150 -17.66 2.04 -1.20
N PHE A 151 -17.05 2.79 -2.11
CA PHE A 151 -17.01 4.25 -2.03
C PHE A 151 -18.41 4.87 -2.16
N THR A 152 -19.24 4.29 -3.02
CA THR A 152 -20.65 4.71 -3.13
C THR A 152 -21.41 4.46 -1.83
N ALA A 153 -21.21 3.29 -1.20
CA ALA A 153 -21.83 2.94 0.09
C ALA A 153 -21.34 3.85 1.24
N LEU A 154 -20.09 4.32 1.18
CA LEU A 154 -19.53 5.32 2.10
C LEU A 154 -20.08 6.75 1.86
N GLY A 155 -20.90 6.96 0.81
CA GLY A 155 -21.49 8.25 0.48
C GLY A 155 -20.62 9.14 -0.40
N LEU A 156 -19.52 8.65 -0.95
CA LEU A 156 -18.71 9.39 -1.90
C LEU A 156 -19.44 9.46 -3.25
N ARG A 157 -19.82 10.68 -3.68
CA ARG A 157 -20.59 10.90 -4.90
C ARG A 157 -19.76 11.22 -6.13
N ARG A 158 -18.56 11.74 -5.94
CA ARG A 158 -17.65 12.14 -7.04
C ARG A 158 -16.25 11.63 -6.74
N PHE A 159 -15.83 10.64 -7.48
CA PHE A 159 -14.47 10.11 -7.44
C PHE A 159 -14.10 9.53 -8.79
N LYS A 160 -12.81 9.35 -9.03
CA LYS A 160 -12.27 8.74 -10.24
C LYS A 160 -11.36 7.59 -9.85
N ILE A 161 -11.60 6.40 -10.40
CA ILE A 161 -10.70 5.26 -10.29
C ILE A 161 -9.77 5.30 -11.50
N ARG A 162 -8.47 5.41 -11.26
CA ARG A 162 -7.44 5.32 -12.30
C ARG A 162 -6.85 3.93 -12.26
N VAL A 163 -6.87 3.25 -13.39
CA VAL A 163 -6.33 1.89 -13.54
C VAL A 163 -5.14 1.94 -14.47
N ASN A 164 -4.08 1.25 -14.13
CA ASN A 164 -2.91 1.09 -14.97
C ASN A 164 -2.42 -0.36 -14.90
N ASN A 165 -1.75 -0.81 -15.96
CA ASN A 165 -1.13 -2.13 -16.02
C ASN A 165 0.34 -1.98 -16.42
N ARG A 166 1.25 -2.45 -15.56
CA ARG A 166 2.70 -2.40 -15.83
C ARG A 166 3.10 -3.11 -17.12
N LYS A 167 2.34 -4.12 -17.57
CA LYS A 167 2.61 -4.80 -18.84
C LYS A 167 2.46 -3.84 -20.03
N VAL A 168 1.54 -2.88 -19.99
CA VAL A 168 1.38 -1.86 -21.03
C VAL A 168 2.61 -0.98 -21.10
N LEU A 169 3.08 -0.48 -19.94
CA LEU A 169 4.29 0.33 -19.87
C LEU A 169 5.54 -0.46 -20.28
N ASN A 170 5.67 -1.70 -19.82
CA ASN A 170 6.79 -2.56 -20.22
C ASN A 170 6.79 -2.82 -21.73
N GLY A 171 5.62 -3.06 -22.34
CA GLY A 171 5.50 -3.20 -23.78
C GLY A 171 5.91 -1.93 -24.54
N LEU A 172 5.52 -0.76 -24.05
CA LEU A 172 5.95 0.52 -24.59
C LEU A 172 7.48 0.68 -24.49
N PHE A 173 8.07 0.38 -23.33
CA PHE A 173 9.52 0.46 -23.13
C PHE A 173 10.28 -0.53 -24.02
N ALA A 174 9.71 -1.71 -24.27
CA ALA A 174 10.27 -2.67 -25.21
C ALA A 174 10.32 -2.10 -26.64
N ILE A 175 9.22 -1.52 -27.11
CA ILE A 175 9.15 -0.86 -28.44
C ILE A 175 10.16 0.28 -28.54
N LEU A 176 10.39 1.02 -27.45
CA LEU A 176 11.33 2.14 -27.38
C LEU A 176 12.79 1.70 -27.13
N GLY A 177 13.08 0.40 -26.97
CA GLY A 177 14.41 -0.12 -26.66
C GLY A 177 14.91 0.20 -25.24
N LEU A 178 13.99 0.51 -24.32
CA LEU A 178 14.27 0.92 -22.94
C LEU A 178 14.04 -0.20 -21.91
N GLU A 179 13.91 -1.45 -22.30
CA GLU A 179 13.57 -2.57 -21.42
C GLU A 179 14.48 -2.66 -20.18
N LYS A 180 15.80 -2.52 -20.40
CA LYS A 180 16.80 -2.63 -19.34
C LYS A 180 16.70 -1.50 -18.30
N GLN A 181 16.17 -0.38 -18.70
CA GLN A 181 16.07 0.84 -17.87
C GLN A 181 14.62 1.12 -17.42
N ALA A 182 13.65 0.26 -17.79
CA ALA A 182 12.22 0.47 -17.55
C ALA A 182 11.91 0.80 -16.09
N GLY A 183 12.58 0.14 -15.13
CA GLY A 183 12.40 0.40 -13.71
C GLY A 183 12.85 1.79 -13.26
N ASP A 184 13.98 2.26 -13.77
CA ASP A 184 14.53 3.58 -13.45
C ASP A 184 13.74 4.70 -14.11
N VAL A 185 13.35 4.49 -15.37
CA VAL A 185 12.47 5.40 -16.12
C VAL A 185 11.13 5.55 -15.39
N MET A 186 10.49 4.45 -14.98
CA MET A 186 9.24 4.51 -14.22
C MET A 186 9.39 5.27 -12.89
N ARG A 187 10.44 4.97 -12.12
CA ARG A 187 10.71 5.69 -10.87
C ARG A 187 10.95 7.18 -11.05
N THR A 188 11.48 7.57 -12.19
CA THR A 188 11.70 8.98 -12.53
C THR A 188 10.40 9.65 -12.92
N ILE A 189 9.56 8.98 -13.71
CA ILE A 189 8.23 9.46 -14.11
C ILE A 189 7.31 9.62 -12.88
N ASP A 190 7.38 8.72 -11.90
CA ASP A 190 6.62 8.81 -10.65
C ASP A 190 6.94 10.09 -9.84
N LYS A 191 8.06 10.73 -10.13
CA LYS A 191 8.44 12.02 -9.51
C LYS A 191 7.87 13.24 -10.23
N LEU A 192 7.16 13.06 -11.36
CA LEU A 192 6.69 14.14 -12.23
C LEU A 192 5.91 15.22 -11.47
N GLU A 193 4.94 14.82 -10.66
CA GLU A 193 4.15 15.77 -9.85
C GLU A 193 4.98 16.46 -8.75
N LYS A 194 6.09 15.87 -8.34
CA LYS A 194 6.94 16.34 -7.24
C LYS A 194 8.04 17.30 -7.68
N ILE A 195 8.67 17.04 -8.83
CA ILE A 195 9.84 17.80 -9.29
C ILE A 195 9.61 18.55 -10.62
N GLY A 196 8.47 18.32 -11.27
CA GLY A 196 8.07 18.95 -12.53
C GLY A 196 8.62 18.29 -13.79
N PRO A 197 8.00 18.57 -14.96
CA PRO A 197 8.32 17.90 -16.22
C PRO A 197 9.73 18.17 -16.72
N GLU A 198 10.23 19.40 -16.58
CA GLU A 198 11.56 19.77 -17.06
C GLU A 198 12.68 18.98 -16.36
N LYS A 199 12.59 18.82 -15.03
CA LYS A 199 13.56 18.04 -14.28
C LYS A 199 13.47 16.55 -14.57
N VAL A 200 12.25 16.02 -14.73
CA VAL A 200 12.07 14.63 -15.14
C VAL A 200 12.69 14.39 -16.50
N ARG A 201 12.44 15.27 -17.47
CA ARG A 201 13.04 15.19 -18.81
C ARG A 201 14.57 15.21 -18.73
N ALA A 202 15.16 16.14 -18.00
CA ALA A 202 16.60 16.22 -17.82
C ALA A 202 17.20 14.92 -17.28
N ILE A 203 16.62 14.36 -16.20
CA ILE A 203 17.08 13.09 -15.62
C ILE A 203 16.98 11.94 -16.64
N LEU A 204 15.87 11.86 -17.38
CA LEU A 204 15.68 10.80 -18.39
C LEU A 204 16.70 10.93 -19.54
N THR A 205 17.06 12.14 -19.94
CA THR A 205 18.02 12.38 -21.01
C THR A 205 19.46 12.21 -20.53
N ASP A 206 19.81 12.82 -19.42
CA ASP A 206 21.19 12.96 -18.97
C ASP A 206 21.68 11.71 -18.22
N ASP A 207 20.84 11.15 -17.34
CA ASP A 207 21.21 10.00 -16.51
C ASP A 207 20.91 8.65 -17.20
N PHE A 208 19.86 8.58 -18.02
CA PHE A 208 19.41 7.33 -18.65
C PHE A 208 19.54 7.31 -20.17
N ALA A 209 20.03 8.37 -20.77
CA ALA A 209 20.23 8.51 -22.24
C ALA A 209 18.96 8.14 -23.05
N VAL A 210 17.78 8.45 -22.52
CA VAL A 210 16.50 8.21 -23.21
C VAL A 210 16.42 9.13 -24.43
N PRO A 211 16.27 8.61 -25.66
CA PRO A 211 16.20 9.43 -26.87
C PRO A 211 15.06 10.44 -26.79
N GLY A 212 15.31 11.68 -27.26
CA GLY A 212 14.33 12.77 -27.22
C GLY A 212 12.99 12.45 -27.88
N LEU A 213 12.99 11.64 -28.92
CA LEU A 213 11.77 11.14 -29.58
C LEU A 213 10.95 10.18 -28.69
N SER A 214 11.63 9.39 -27.84
CA SER A 214 10.97 8.50 -26.87
C SER A 214 10.28 9.28 -25.76
N LEU A 215 10.77 10.47 -25.41
CA LEU A 215 10.19 11.33 -24.37
C LEU A 215 8.85 11.95 -24.76
N ILE A 216 8.50 11.98 -26.04
CA ILE A 216 7.19 12.47 -26.54
C ILE A 216 6.09 11.48 -26.19
N HIS A 217 6.42 10.20 -26.02
CA HIS A 217 5.48 9.11 -25.76
C HIS A 217 5.38 8.74 -24.25
N ILE A 218 6.23 9.30 -23.42
CA ILE A 218 6.27 9.12 -21.98
C ILE A 218 5.67 10.35 -21.26
#